data_c7f848026720d2fef9f9452d04d0feff
#
_entry.id   c7f848026720d2fef9f9452d04d0feff
#
_cell.length_a   1.000
_cell.length_b   1.000
_cell.length_c   1.000
_cell.angle_alpha   90.00
_cell.angle_beta   90.00
_cell.angle_gamma   90.00
#
_symmetry.space_group_name_H-M   'P 1'
#
loop_
_entity.id
_entity.type
_entity.pdbx_description
1 polymer ?
#
loop_
_entity_poly.entity_id
_entity_poly.type
_entity_poly.pdbx_seq_one_letter_code
_entity_poly.pdbx_strand_id
1 'polypeptide(L)'
;IAEPFQAPQFILEHTAGPRTVQLAEKKDYPHRWEFSAEIETSLIQSCLAGNEQQTGQLIDRIFGSITDFSPSNLHQMIFSFRGTILRILSNFSGQNMAPAMAQSQHLTSCKTFDELHQVTKRILRSICLLIHNEKSAKQEDLYRQVLDYITRYYADPELTLTRVADHFHLNEKYLSHFFKETGGSNFSAMVEKVRMDKIIEYMRETNLPISDICIRCG
;
A
#
# COMPACT_ATOMS: atom_id res chain seq x y z
N ILE A 1 -7.50 -31.17 48.00
CA ILE A 1 -7.71 -29.99 48.86
C ILE A 1 -6.76 -28.96 48.35
N ALA A 2 -7.27 -28.03 47.53
CA ALA A 2 -6.53 -26.90 46.96
C ALA A 2 -6.78 -25.69 47.86
N GLU A 3 -5.71 -25.03 48.28
CA GLU A 3 -5.79 -23.77 49.02
C GLU A 3 -6.24 -22.62 48.13
N PRO A 4 -7.05 -21.70 48.64
CA PRO A 4 -7.51 -20.54 47.84
C PRO A 4 -6.44 -19.44 47.78
N PHE A 5 -6.24 -18.93 46.57
CA PHE A 5 -5.41 -17.81 46.25
C PHE A 5 -5.92 -16.54 46.98
N GLN A 6 -5.12 -16.00 47.90
CA GLN A 6 -5.40 -14.72 48.57
C GLN A 6 -4.89 -13.56 47.73
N ALA A 7 -5.82 -12.74 47.26
CA ALA A 7 -5.50 -11.43 46.63
C ALA A 7 -5.03 -10.45 47.73
N PRO A 8 -4.05 -9.57 47.42
CA PRO A 8 -3.58 -8.55 48.35
C PRO A 8 -4.67 -7.50 48.60
N GLN A 9 -5.04 -7.34 49.89
CA GLN A 9 -5.93 -6.27 50.35
C GLN A 9 -5.18 -4.92 50.32
N PHE A 10 -5.63 -4.00 49.44
CA PHE A 10 -5.24 -2.61 49.53
C PHE A 10 -6.03 -1.92 50.64
N ILE A 11 -5.34 -1.56 51.74
CA ILE A 11 -5.89 -0.75 52.80
C ILE A 11 -5.91 0.71 52.31
N LEU A 12 -7.12 1.22 52.08
CA LEU A 12 -7.35 2.67 51.82
C LEU A 12 -7.37 3.36 53.17
N GLU A 13 -6.26 4.00 53.53
CA GLU A 13 -6.27 4.98 54.61
C GLU A 13 -6.77 6.33 54.08
N HIS A 14 -7.97 6.70 54.48
CA HIS A 14 -8.52 8.04 54.31
C HIS A 14 -7.85 9.01 55.28
N THR A 15 -7.03 9.92 54.78
CA THR A 15 -6.76 11.18 55.44
C THR A 15 -6.89 12.33 54.46
N ALA A 16 -7.75 13.29 54.86
CA ALA A 16 -8.19 14.45 54.10
C ALA A 16 -7.07 15.49 53.92
N GLY A 17 -7.06 16.14 52.77
CA GLY A 17 -6.33 17.39 52.47
C GLY A 17 -6.14 17.57 50.96
N PRO A 18 -6.35 18.78 50.39
CA PRO A 18 -6.14 18.97 48.97
C PRO A 18 -4.62 18.95 48.69
N ARG A 19 -4.14 17.82 48.21
CA ARG A 19 -2.78 17.73 47.65
C ARG A 19 -2.82 18.34 46.26
N THR A 20 -2.35 19.58 46.17
CA THR A 20 -1.85 20.12 44.90
C THR A 20 -0.87 19.14 44.32
N VAL A 21 -1.25 18.47 43.20
CA VAL A 21 -0.33 17.68 42.42
C VAL A 21 0.64 18.70 41.81
N GLN A 22 1.77 18.92 42.47
CA GLN A 22 2.91 19.54 41.82
C GLN A 22 3.28 18.62 40.70
N LEU A 23 3.03 19.06 39.45
CA LEU A 23 3.62 18.45 38.27
C LEU A 23 5.13 18.36 38.54
N ALA A 24 5.60 17.14 38.76
CA ALA A 24 7.02 16.87 38.86
C ALA A 24 7.71 17.53 37.67
N GLU A 25 8.69 18.41 37.98
CA GLU A 25 9.56 19.00 36.97
C GLU A 25 9.96 17.94 35.97
N LYS A 26 9.81 18.30 34.69
CA LYS A 26 10.20 17.50 33.54
C LYS A 26 11.67 17.13 33.75
N LYS A 27 11.94 15.96 34.35
CA LYS A 27 13.28 15.41 34.36
C LYS A 27 13.66 15.26 32.91
N ASP A 28 14.69 15.99 32.48
CA ASP A 28 15.35 15.80 31.21
C ASP A 28 15.85 14.33 31.16
N TYR A 29 15.01 13.46 30.68
CA TYR A 29 15.45 12.12 30.28
C TYR A 29 16.28 12.31 29.03
N PRO A 30 17.55 11.89 29.00
CA PRO A 30 18.42 12.06 27.84
C PRO A 30 17.74 11.40 26.64
N HIS A 31 17.45 12.20 25.63
CA HIS A 31 16.96 11.88 24.27
C HIS A 31 16.33 10.49 24.13
N ARG A 32 15.15 10.34 24.71
CA ARG A 32 14.31 9.16 24.46
C ARG A 32 13.93 9.18 22.99
N TRP A 33 14.27 8.12 22.27
CA TRP A 33 13.83 7.96 20.90
C TRP A 33 12.30 8.14 20.82
N GLU A 34 11.87 9.14 20.08
CA GLU A 34 10.44 9.40 19.86
C GLU A 34 10.09 8.99 18.43
N PHE A 35 9.23 7.99 18.32
CA PHE A 35 8.58 7.64 17.06
C PHE A 35 7.45 8.64 16.84
N SER A 36 7.79 9.79 16.21
CA SER A 36 6.80 10.83 15.98
C SER A 36 5.69 10.34 15.04
N ALA A 37 4.48 10.86 15.24
CA ALA A 37 3.34 10.54 14.37
C ALA A 37 3.61 10.89 12.89
N GLU A 38 4.44 11.90 12.63
CA GLU A 38 4.84 12.31 11.28
C GLU A 38 5.72 11.26 10.60
N ILE A 39 6.71 10.72 11.32
CA ILE A 39 7.58 9.65 10.83
C ILE A 39 6.76 8.38 10.56
N GLU A 40 5.89 8.02 11.50
CA GLU A 40 5.00 6.87 11.34
C GLU A 40 4.10 7.02 10.12
N THR A 41 3.46 8.18 9.96
CA THR A 41 2.59 8.49 8.83
C THR A 41 3.35 8.40 7.51
N SER A 42 4.55 8.97 7.43
CA SER A 42 5.41 8.92 6.24
C SER A 42 5.81 7.48 5.90
N LEU A 43 6.10 6.66 6.90
CA LEU A 43 6.44 5.25 6.72
C LEU A 43 5.24 4.45 6.21
N ILE A 44 4.05 4.66 6.78
CA ILE A 44 2.82 4.03 6.34
C ILE A 44 2.51 4.42 4.89
N GLN A 45 2.56 5.70 4.56
CA GLN A 45 2.26 6.21 3.22
C GLN A 45 3.23 5.67 2.17
N SER A 46 4.53 5.67 2.43
CA SER A 46 5.54 5.15 1.50
C SER A 46 5.37 3.64 1.26
N CYS A 47 5.05 2.89 2.31
CA CYS A 47 4.81 1.45 2.23
C CYS A 47 3.51 1.15 1.46
N LEU A 48 2.40 1.85 1.75
CA LEU A 48 1.13 1.70 1.03
C LEU A 48 1.21 2.18 -0.42
N ALA A 49 2.15 3.08 -0.74
CA ALA A 49 2.47 3.41 -2.13
C ALA A 49 3.17 2.26 -2.88
N GLY A 50 3.76 1.30 -2.16
CA GLY A 50 4.61 0.23 -2.71
C GLY A 50 6.02 0.72 -3.03
N ASN A 51 6.44 1.87 -2.47
CA ASN A 51 7.75 2.46 -2.72
C ASN A 51 8.81 1.87 -1.78
N GLU A 52 9.41 0.76 -2.22
CA GLU A 52 10.45 0.03 -1.47
C GLU A 52 11.65 0.92 -1.13
N GLN A 53 12.12 1.72 -2.09
CA GLN A 53 13.31 2.55 -1.92
C GLN A 53 13.09 3.61 -0.84
N GLN A 54 11.98 4.36 -0.92
CA GLN A 54 11.66 5.40 0.05
C GLN A 54 11.41 4.81 1.45
N THR A 55 10.70 3.68 1.52
CA THR A 55 10.46 2.96 2.78
C THR A 55 11.78 2.52 3.42
N GLY A 56 12.70 1.96 2.62
CA GLY A 56 14.04 1.57 3.09
C GLY A 56 14.85 2.74 3.62
N GLN A 57 14.87 3.88 2.91
CA GLN A 57 15.58 5.09 3.34
C GLN A 57 15.00 5.68 4.63
N LEU A 58 13.67 5.64 4.81
CA LEU A 58 13.03 6.09 6.05
C LEU A 58 13.47 5.22 7.23
N ILE A 59 13.49 3.90 7.06
CA ILE A 59 13.96 2.97 8.10
C ILE A 59 15.43 3.23 8.43
N ASP A 60 16.30 3.34 7.43
CA ASP A 60 17.72 3.62 7.65
C ASP A 60 17.94 4.94 8.41
N ARG A 61 17.13 5.97 8.10
CA ARG A 61 17.16 7.26 8.82
C ARG A 61 16.70 7.13 10.27
N ILE A 62 15.63 6.38 10.52
CA ILE A 62 15.10 6.14 11.87
C ILE A 62 16.16 5.44 12.72
N PHE A 63 16.77 4.37 12.22
CA PHE A 63 17.80 3.63 12.95
C PHE A 63 19.09 4.42 13.09
N GLY A 64 19.45 5.24 12.11
CA GLY A 64 20.63 6.13 12.17
C GLY A 64 20.48 7.31 13.16
N SER A 65 19.27 7.61 13.61
CA SER A 65 19.01 8.66 14.60
C SER A 65 18.99 8.16 16.04
N ILE A 66 19.19 6.86 16.28
CA ILE A 66 19.18 6.26 17.62
C ILE A 66 20.44 6.67 18.35
N THR A 67 20.27 7.22 19.55
CA THR A 67 21.36 7.59 20.48
C THR A 67 21.30 6.78 21.78
N ASP A 68 20.16 6.22 22.14
CA ASP A 68 19.97 5.39 23.32
C ASP A 68 19.84 3.92 22.92
N PHE A 69 20.86 3.14 23.22
CA PHE A 69 20.93 1.69 22.94
C PHE A 69 20.52 0.85 24.15
N SER A 70 19.73 1.39 25.07
CA SER A 70 19.23 0.64 26.23
C SER A 70 18.23 -0.46 25.82
N PRO A 71 18.13 -1.56 26.62
CA PRO A 71 17.15 -2.60 26.40
C PRO A 71 15.69 -2.07 26.44
N SER A 72 15.45 -1.05 27.27
CA SER A 72 14.13 -0.38 27.37
C SER A 72 13.73 0.27 26.05
N ASN A 73 14.67 0.98 25.43
CA ASN A 73 14.45 1.63 24.14
C ASN A 73 14.25 0.59 23.03
N LEU A 74 15.03 -0.50 23.03
CA LEU A 74 14.85 -1.60 22.09
C LEU A 74 13.43 -2.19 22.16
N HIS A 75 12.92 -2.46 23.35
CA HIS A 75 11.57 -2.97 23.55
C HIS A 75 10.51 -1.97 23.05
N GLN A 76 10.68 -0.69 23.35
CA GLN A 76 9.77 0.37 22.87
C GLN A 76 9.72 0.42 21.34
N MET A 77 10.88 0.34 20.67
CA MET A 77 10.97 0.31 19.22
C MET A 77 10.29 -0.93 18.62
N ILE A 78 10.50 -2.10 19.22
CA ILE A 78 9.83 -3.34 18.80
C ILE A 78 8.31 -3.15 18.81
N PHE A 79 7.74 -2.62 19.89
CA PHE A 79 6.30 -2.38 19.99
C PHE A 79 5.81 -1.34 18.98
N SER A 80 6.55 -0.25 18.77
CA SER A 80 6.21 0.80 17.82
C SER A 80 6.18 0.26 16.39
N PHE A 81 7.26 -0.40 15.95
CA PHE A 81 7.31 -0.97 14.60
C PHE A 81 6.27 -2.05 14.37
N ARG A 82 6.02 -2.89 15.37
CA ARG A 82 4.95 -3.89 15.28
C ARG A 82 3.58 -3.23 15.12
N GLY A 83 3.28 -2.18 15.88
CA GLY A 83 2.05 -1.41 15.76
C GLY A 83 1.89 -0.79 14.38
N THR A 84 2.95 -0.17 13.85
CA THR A 84 2.97 0.43 12.51
C THR A 84 2.75 -0.61 11.42
N ILE A 85 3.42 -1.77 11.49
CA ILE A 85 3.24 -2.86 10.53
C ILE A 85 1.79 -3.35 10.56
N LEU A 86 1.19 -3.55 11.73
CA LEU A 86 -0.20 -3.95 11.85
C LEU A 86 -1.15 -2.90 11.25
N ARG A 87 -0.88 -1.59 11.42
CA ARG A 87 -1.65 -0.52 10.77
C ARG A 87 -1.51 -0.55 9.25
N ILE A 88 -0.30 -0.78 8.71
CA ILE A 88 -0.11 -0.94 7.27
C ILE A 88 -0.95 -2.11 6.76
N LEU A 89 -0.88 -3.26 7.42
CA LEU A 89 -1.61 -4.46 7.04
C LEU A 89 -3.13 -4.29 7.14
N SER A 90 -3.64 -3.53 8.14
CA SER A 90 -5.08 -3.25 8.29
C SER A 90 -5.61 -2.28 7.25
N ASN A 91 -4.78 -1.37 6.75
CA ASN A 91 -5.15 -0.41 5.69
C ASN A 91 -5.07 -1.00 4.28
N PHE A 92 -4.52 -2.19 4.15
CA PHE A 92 -4.39 -2.87 2.87
C PHE A 92 -5.43 -4.00 2.76
N SER A 93 -6.35 -3.88 1.81
CA SER A 93 -7.45 -4.83 1.60
C SER A 93 -7.05 -6.08 0.80
N GLY A 94 -5.76 -6.32 0.60
CA GLY A 94 -5.24 -7.42 -0.23
C GLY A 94 -5.39 -8.79 0.41
N GLN A 95 -5.60 -9.81 -0.43
CA GLN A 95 -5.95 -11.17 0.02
C GLN A 95 -4.79 -11.99 0.61
N ASN A 96 -3.52 -11.53 0.53
CA ASN A 96 -2.34 -12.36 0.86
C ASN A 96 -1.44 -11.78 1.96
N MET A 97 -2.02 -11.26 3.05
CA MET A 97 -1.23 -10.66 4.15
C MET A 97 -0.81 -11.64 5.24
N ALA A 98 -1.30 -12.88 5.24
CA ALA A 98 -0.96 -13.87 6.23
C ALA A 98 0.56 -14.09 6.42
N PRO A 99 1.39 -14.15 5.35
CA PRO A 99 2.83 -14.29 5.49
C PRO A 99 3.49 -13.07 6.17
N ALA A 100 3.06 -11.85 5.84
CA ALA A 100 3.59 -10.62 6.43
C ALA A 100 3.19 -10.50 7.91
N MET A 101 1.96 -10.90 8.26
CA MET A 101 1.51 -10.99 9.66
C MET A 101 2.34 -11.98 10.47
N ALA A 102 2.60 -13.17 9.94
CA ALA A 102 3.46 -14.16 10.57
C ALA A 102 4.89 -13.63 10.77
N GLN A 103 5.45 -12.97 9.77
CA GLN A 103 6.78 -12.35 9.86
C GLN A 103 6.85 -11.25 10.93
N SER A 104 5.76 -10.50 11.17
CA SER A 104 5.73 -9.45 12.19
C SER A 104 5.96 -10.00 13.62
N GLN A 105 5.70 -11.27 13.85
CA GLN A 105 5.97 -11.92 15.14
C GLN A 105 7.48 -12.05 15.42
N HIS A 106 8.31 -12.13 14.38
CA HIS A 106 9.78 -12.20 14.54
C HIS A 106 10.38 -10.94 15.15
N LEU A 107 9.70 -9.78 15.07
CA LEU A 107 10.16 -8.56 15.74
C LEU A 107 10.31 -8.74 17.24
N THR A 108 9.43 -9.50 17.88
CA THR A 108 9.48 -9.72 19.34
C THR A 108 10.64 -10.60 19.80
N SER A 109 11.29 -11.30 18.88
CA SER A 109 12.45 -12.14 19.19
C SER A 109 13.79 -11.42 18.99
N CYS A 110 13.80 -10.20 18.47
CA CYS A 110 15.00 -9.41 18.27
C CYS A 110 15.65 -9.03 19.61
N LYS A 111 16.95 -9.26 19.75
CA LYS A 111 17.72 -8.98 20.96
C LYS A 111 18.65 -7.79 20.79
N THR A 112 18.88 -7.34 19.57
CA THR A 112 19.76 -6.21 19.24
C THR A 112 19.09 -5.23 18.32
N PHE A 113 19.58 -3.98 18.27
CA PHE A 113 19.11 -2.96 17.35
C PHE A 113 19.38 -3.32 15.89
N ASP A 114 20.51 -3.97 15.61
CA ASP A 114 20.84 -4.43 14.27
C ASP A 114 19.89 -5.52 13.78
N GLU A 115 19.57 -6.49 14.63
CA GLU A 115 18.55 -7.49 14.32
C GLU A 115 17.18 -6.84 14.04
N LEU A 116 16.76 -5.90 14.91
CA LEU A 116 15.50 -5.17 14.74
C LEU A 116 15.48 -4.40 13.42
N HIS A 117 16.58 -3.69 13.08
CA HIS A 117 16.73 -2.97 11.84
C HIS A 117 16.56 -3.90 10.63
N GLN A 118 17.34 -4.99 10.58
CA GLN A 118 17.30 -5.93 9.45
C GLN A 118 15.94 -6.62 9.31
N VAL A 119 15.34 -7.05 10.42
CA VAL A 119 14.04 -7.70 10.41
C VAL A 119 12.94 -6.73 9.97
N THR A 120 12.92 -5.51 10.52
CA THR A 120 11.95 -4.47 10.14
C THR A 120 12.06 -4.14 8.65
N LYS A 121 13.27 -3.91 8.15
CA LYS A 121 13.52 -3.59 6.75
C LYS A 121 13.06 -4.72 5.82
N ARG A 122 13.33 -5.98 6.19
CA ARG A 122 12.90 -7.16 5.44
C ARG A 122 11.37 -7.27 5.37
N ILE A 123 10.69 -7.09 6.50
CA ILE A 123 9.23 -7.18 6.56
C ILE A 123 8.59 -6.09 5.72
N LEU A 124 9.00 -4.83 5.90
CA LEU A 124 8.43 -3.70 5.15
C LEU A 124 8.72 -3.82 3.64
N ARG A 125 9.91 -4.29 3.27
CA ARG A 125 10.23 -4.61 1.88
C ARG A 125 9.26 -5.65 1.31
N SER A 126 9.02 -6.75 2.01
CA SER A 126 8.09 -7.78 1.55
C SER A 126 6.67 -7.25 1.40
N ILE A 127 6.23 -6.39 2.32
CA ILE A 127 4.91 -5.74 2.23
C ILE A 127 4.85 -4.79 1.02
N CYS A 128 5.86 -3.95 0.80
CA CYS A 128 5.92 -3.06 -0.37
C CYS A 128 5.81 -3.85 -1.67
N LEU A 129 6.54 -4.96 -1.80
CA LEU A 129 6.50 -5.82 -2.99
C LEU A 129 5.11 -6.44 -3.20
N LEU A 130 4.47 -6.92 -2.12
CA LEU A 130 3.11 -7.47 -2.21
C LEU A 130 2.11 -6.40 -2.68
N ILE A 131 2.18 -5.19 -2.12
CA ILE A 131 1.32 -4.07 -2.49
C ILE A 131 1.57 -3.66 -3.95
N HIS A 132 2.83 -3.56 -4.35
CA HIS A 132 3.22 -3.22 -5.71
C HIS A 132 2.66 -4.24 -6.72
N ASN A 133 2.86 -5.53 -6.46
CA ASN A 133 2.41 -6.60 -7.34
C ASN A 133 0.88 -6.64 -7.46
N GLU A 134 0.16 -6.43 -6.36
CA GLU A 134 -1.32 -6.41 -6.40
C GLU A 134 -1.84 -5.20 -7.19
N LYS A 135 -1.23 -4.01 -7.00
CA LYS A 135 -1.57 -2.82 -7.80
C LYS A 135 -1.32 -3.05 -9.29
N SER A 136 -0.15 -3.61 -9.63
CA SER A 136 0.20 -3.92 -11.01
C SER A 136 -0.74 -4.94 -11.64
N ALA A 137 -1.11 -6.00 -10.91
CA ALA A 137 -2.07 -6.99 -11.37
C ALA A 137 -3.46 -6.40 -11.63
N LYS A 138 -3.95 -5.51 -10.73
CA LYS A 138 -5.22 -4.80 -10.91
C LYS A 138 -5.19 -3.85 -12.13
N GLN A 139 -4.07 -3.16 -12.34
CA GLN A 139 -3.89 -2.31 -13.51
C GLN A 139 -3.87 -3.12 -14.81
N GLU A 140 -3.16 -4.24 -14.84
CA GLU A 140 -3.11 -5.11 -16.01
C GLU A 140 -4.49 -5.71 -16.34
N ASP A 141 -5.23 -6.13 -15.30
CA ASP A 141 -6.58 -6.65 -15.48
C ASP A 141 -7.55 -5.58 -16.01
N LEU A 142 -7.52 -4.38 -15.45
CA LEU A 142 -8.29 -3.25 -15.95
C LEU A 142 -7.94 -2.93 -17.43
N TYR A 143 -6.65 -2.90 -17.76
CA TYR A 143 -6.21 -2.66 -19.14
C TYR A 143 -6.75 -3.71 -20.11
N ARG A 144 -6.71 -4.97 -19.71
CA ARG A 144 -7.28 -6.08 -20.50
C ARG A 144 -8.79 -5.91 -20.68
N GLN A 145 -9.52 -5.62 -19.64
CA GLN A 145 -10.98 -5.41 -19.71
C GLN A 145 -11.34 -4.25 -20.65
N VAL A 146 -10.58 -3.15 -20.58
CA VAL A 146 -10.82 -2.01 -21.48
C VAL A 146 -10.47 -2.33 -22.92
N LEU A 147 -9.40 -3.08 -23.18
CA LEU A 147 -9.06 -3.57 -24.52
C LEU A 147 -10.15 -4.49 -25.09
N ASP A 148 -10.66 -5.40 -24.27
CA ASP A 148 -11.76 -6.28 -24.65
C ASP A 148 -13.03 -5.48 -25.00
N TYR A 149 -13.32 -4.44 -24.24
CA TYR A 149 -14.42 -3.53 -24.53
C TYR A 149 -14.22 -2.80 -25.87
N ILE A 150 -13.03 -2.22 -26.12
CA ILE A 150 -12.70 -1.57 -27.39
C ILE A 150 -12.84 -2.58 -28.53
N THR A 151 -12.31 -3.79 -28.38
CA THR A 151 -12.37 -4.84 -29.39
C THR A 151 -13.79 -5.32 -29.69
N ARG A 152 -14.69 -5.23 -28.72
CA ARG A 152 -16.10 -5.57 -28.89
C ARG A 152 -16.90 -4.49 -29.59
N TYR A 153 -16.56 -3.24 -29.33
CA TYR A 153 -17.33 -2.08 -29.79
C TYR A 153 -16.59 -1.19 -30.82
N TYR A 154 -15.48 -1.68 -31.42
CA TYR A 154 -14.66 -0.91 -32.35
C TYR A 154 -15.43 -0.35 -33.56
N ALA A 155 -16.48 -1.04 -34.00
CA ALA A 155 -17.30 -0.66 -35.14
C ALA A 155 -18.27 0.51 -34.83
N ASP A 156 -18.48 0.83 -33.57
CA ASP A 156 -19.35 1.94 -33.15
C ASP A 156 -18.64 3.28 -33.36
N PRO A 157 -19.17 4.20 -34.21
CA PRO A 157 -18.59 5.53 -34.41
C PRO A 157 -18.55 6.37 -33.14
N GLU A 158 -19.49 6.11 -32.20
CA GLU A 158 -19.64 6.83 -30.93
C GLU A 158 -18.72 6.25 -29.81
N LEU A 159 -17.80 5.36 -30.15
CA LEU A 159 -16.82 4.84 -29.20
C LEU A 159 -15.80 5.93 -28.83
N THR A 160 -16.10 6.63 -27.74
CA THR A 160 -15.27 7.72 -27.19
C THR A 160 -14.61 7.33 -25.87
N LEU A 161 -13.55 8.04 -25.50
CA LEU A 161 -12.90 7.88 -24.19
C LEU A 161 -13.89 8.11 -23.03
N THR A 162 -14.76 9.11 -23.15
CA THR A 162 -15.81 9.43 -22.18
C THR A 162 -16.75 8.24 -21.96
N ARG A 163 -17.23 7.66 -23.04
CA ARG A 163 -18.13 6.49 -22.97
C ARG A 163 -17.47 5.26 -22.31
N VAL A 164 -16.20 5.03 -22.59
CA VAL A 164 -15.44 3.95 -21.93
C VAL A 164 -15.22 4.27 -20.45
N ALA A 165 -14.87 5.50 -20.11
CA ALA A 165 -14.71 5.94 -18.73
C ALA A 165 -16.02 5.76 -17.93
N ASP A 166 -17.15 6.16 -18.49
CA ASP A 166 -18.48 5.98 -17.87
C ASP A 166 -18.81 4.50 -17.64
N HIS A 167 -18.52 3.65 -18.65
CA HIS A 167 -18.77 2.21 -18.55
C HIS A 167 -18.01 1.55 -17.40
N PHE A 168 -16.75 1.94 -17.20
CA PHE A 168 -15.90 1.43 -16.12
C PHE A 168 -15.97 2.23 -14.82
N HIS A 169 -16.87 3.24 -14.74
CA HIS A 169 -17.02 4.16 -13.60
C HIS A 169 -15.69 4.85 -13.23
N LEU A 170 -14.91 5.22 -14.25
CA LEU A 170 -13.63 5.87 -14.11
C LEU A 170 -13.71 7.34 -14.51
N ASN A 171 -12.79 8.15 -13.97
CA ASN A 171 -12.58 9.50 -14.45
C ASN A 171 -11.86 9.47 -15.81
N GLU A 172 -12.33 10.28 -16.78
CA GLU A 172 -11.76 10.34 -18.15
C GLU A 172 -10.27 10.70 -18.14
N LYS A 173 -9.85 11.68 -17.30
CA LYS A 173 -8.44 12.05 -17.17
C LYS A 173 -7.59 10.89 -16.65
N TYR A 174 -8.13 10.14 -15.67
CA TYR A 174 -7.46 8.96 -15.16
C TYR A 174 -7.30 7.90 -16.26
N LEU A 175 -8.37 7.59 -17.00
CA LEU A 175 -8.34 6.60 -18.07
C LEU A 175 -7.37 7.00 -19.19
N SER A 176 -7.34 8.28 -19.55
CA SER A 176 -6.40 8.83 -20.55
C SER A 176 -4.94 8.65 -20.16
N HIS A 177 -4.61 8.98 -18.89
CA HIS A 177 -3.26 8.82 -18.33
C HIS A 177 -2.88 7.35 -18.22
N PHE A 178 -3.79 6.53 -17.73
CA PHE A 178 -3.65 5.08 -17.58
C PHE A 178 -3.30 4.41 -18.91
N PHE A 179 -4.01 4.76 -20.01
CA PHE A 179 -3.69 4.23 -21.35
C PHE A 179 -2.28 4.58 -21.79
N LYS A 180 -1.87 5.82 -21.56
CA LYS A 180 -0.54 6.29 -21.95
C LYS A 180 0.57 5.58 -21.17
N GLU A 181 0.36 5.35 -19.86
CA GLU A 181 1.37 4.72 -19.00
C GLU A 181 1.43 3.19 -19.17
N THR A 182 0.27 2.53 -19.24
CA THR A 182 0.21 1.07 -19.29
C THR A 182 0.36 0.53 -20.71
N GLY A 183 -0.26 1.19 -21.69
CA GLY A 183 -0.30 0.74 -23.08
C GLY A 183 0.69 1.44 -24.01
N GLY A 184 1.43 2.46 -23.55
CA GLY A 184 2.39 3.24 -24.35
C GLY A 184 1.76 4.07 -25.46
N SER A 185 0.42 4.09 -25.58
CA SER A 185 -0.33 4.82 -26.62
C SER A 185 -1.56 5.49 -26.01
N ASN A 186 -2.11 6.50 -26.69
CA ASN A 186 -3.36 7.09 -26.25
C ASN A 186 -4.56 6.25 -26.72
N PHE A 187 -5.73 6.51 -26.13
CA PHE A 187 -6.97 5.80 -26.44
C PHE A 187 -7.33 5.81 -27.92
N SER A 188 -7.25 6.98 -28.58
CA SER A 188 -7.58 7.11 -30.00
C SER A 188 -6.69 6.25 -30.89
N ALA A 189 -5.38 6.24 -30.63
CA ALA A 189 -4.43 5.40 -31.36
C ALA A 189 -4.71 3.91 -31.15
N MET A 190 -5.19 3.52 -29.95
CA MET A 190 -5.57 2.13 -29.67
C MET A 190 -6.82 1.74 -30.46
N VAL A 191 -7.87 2.58 -30.50
CA VAL A 191 -9.08 2.34 -31.29
C VAL A 191 -8.75 2.26 -32.77
N GLU A 192 -7.94 3.21 -33.29
CA GLU A 192 -7.44 3.15 -34.66
C GLU A 192 -6.72 1.85 -34.97
N LYS A 193 -5.83 1.42 -34.12
CA LYS A 193 -5.10 0.15 -34.29
C LYS A 193 -6.06 -1.02 -34.39
N VAL A 194 -7.03 -1.15 -33.47
CA VAL A 194 -8.02 -2.23 -33.52
C VAL A 194 -8.84 -2.19 -34.81
N ARG A 195 -9.27 -0.99 -35.25
CA ARG A 195 -10.00 -0.81 -36.50
C ARG A 195 -9.17 -1.22 -37.70
N MET A 196 -7.90 -0.81 -37.77
CA MET A 196 -6.98 -1.19 -38.85
C MET A 196 -6.71 -2.70 -38.89
N ASP A 197 -6.50 -3.31 -37.74
CA ASP A 197 -6.32 -4.77 -37.66
C ASP A 197 -7.57 -5.50 -38.21
N LYS A 198 -8.78 -4.99 -37.90
CA LYS A 198 -10.03 -5.55 -38.42
C LYS A 198 -10.24 -5.26 -39.91
N ILE A 199 -9.83 -4.12 -40.42
CA ILE A 199 -9.85 -3.83 -41.87
C ILE A 199 -8.96 -4.83 -42.60
N ILE A 200 -7.74 -5.08 -42.10
CA ILE A 200 -6.81 -6.03 -42.70
C ILE A 200 -7.39 -7.45 -42.67
N GLU A 201 -8.04 -7.85 -41.59
CA GLU A 201 -8.73 -9.13 -41.46
C GLU A 201 -9.84 -9.31 -42.53
N TYR A 202 -10.76 -8.31 -42.64
CA TYR A 202 -11.80 -8.31 -43.65
C TYR A 202 -11.26 -8.33 -45.08
N MET A 203 -10.18 -7.63 -45.40
CA MET A 203 -9.53 -7.62 -46.70
C MET A 203 -8.95 -8.99 -47.06
N ARG A 204 -8.52 -9.77 -46.07
CA ARG A 204 -7.97 -11.12 -46.29
C ARG A 204 -9.05 -12.20 -46.42
N GLU A 205 -10.13 -12.04 -45.65
CA GLU A 205 -11.14 -13.10 -45.52
C GLU A 205 -12.38 -12.90 -46.39
N THR A 206 -12.55 -11.68 -46.97
CA THR A 206 -13.73 -11.35 -47.75
C THR A 206 -13.38 -10.64 -49.04
N ASN A 207 -14.32 -10.67 -50.03
CA ASN A 207 -14.24 -9.90 -51.28
C ASN A 207 -15.09 -8.60 -51.22
N LEU A 208 -15.31 -8.04 -50.01
CA LEU A 208 -16.10 -6.84 -49.86
C LEU A 208 -15.37 -5.62 -50.45
N PRO A 209 -16.09 -4.66 -51.01
CA PRO A 209 -15.51 -3.37 -51.38
C PRO A 209 -14.92 -2.67 -50.16
N ILE A 210 -13.83 -1.90 -50.35
CA ILE A 210 -13.14 -1.25 -49.25
C ILE A 210 -14.03 -0.23 -48.51
N SER A 211 -14.96 0.40 -49.24
CA SER A 211 -15.97 1.30 -48.65
C SER A 211 -16.85 0.58 -47.60
N ASP A 212 -17.27 -0.64 -47.92
CA ASP A 212 -18.13 -1.43 -47.02
C ASP A 212 -17.35 -1.95 -45.82
N ILE A 213 -16.08 -2.27 -46.01
CA ILE A 213 -15.17 -2.65 -44.93
C ILE A 213 -14.98 -1.46 -43.98
N CYS A 214 -14.74 -0.25 -44.50
CA CYS A 214 -14.57 0.95 -43.69
C CYS A 214 -15.82 1.29 -42.85
N ILE A 215 -17.01 1.15 -43.43
CA ILE A 215 -18.28 1.36 -42.73
C ILE A 215 -18.44 0.32 -41.61
N ARG A 216 -18.10 -0.95 -41.85
CA ARG A 216 -18.19 -2.02 -40.86
C ARG A 216 -17.17 -1.86 -39.72
N CYS A 217 -16.09 -1.18 -39.97
CA CYS A 217 -15.03 -0.95 -38.98
C CYS A 217 -15.15 0.39 -38.23
N GLY A 218 -16.17 1.17 -38.52
CA GLY A 218 -16.41 2.46 -37.85
C GLY A 218 -15.52 3.58 -38.31
#